data_fb05415f3da8ece0ac5cf1dcacddc5da
#
_entry.id   fb05415f3da8ece0ac5cf1dcacddc5da
#
_cell.length_a   1.000
_cell.length_b   1.000
_cell.length_c   1.000
_cell.angle_alpha   90.00
_cell.angle_beta   90.00
_cell.angle_gamma   90.00
#
_symmetry.space_group_name_H-M   'P 1'
#
loop_
_entity.id
_entity.type
_entity.pdbx_description
1 polymer ?
#
loop_
_entity_poly.entity_id
_entity_poly.type
_entity_poly.pdbx_seq_one_letter_code
_entity_poly.pdbx_strand_id
1 'polypeptide(L)'
;MSIVKEKPNRKTVIRGERSINIDTFETVIVSDEFYSTNGELLIVVRDVSHCKIKLDSTTTDKIKIKTLTNCIIIPDIGRIDEDWDEISVSRGACVELQNVGGIWYILSSDGLKME
;
A
#
# COMPACT_ATOMS: atom_id res chain seq x y z
N MET A 1 12.39 -6.51 6.03
CA MET A 1 12.62 -5.90 6.20
C MET A 1 13.14 -5.67 6.01
N SER A 2 12.81 -6.27 5.53
CA SER A 2 13.07 -5.81 5.41
C SER A 2 13.18 -4.92 5.10
N ILE A 3 12.95 -4.71 4.91
CA ILE A 3 12.86 -3.70 4.77
C ILE A 3 13.53 -2.99 4.91
N VAL A 4 13.81 -3.03 4.49
CA VAL A 4 14.41 -2.16 4.77
C VAL A 4 14.35 -1.24 5.44
N LYS A 5 14.02 -1.28 5.91
CA LYS A 5 14.01 -0.30 6.66
C LYS A 5 14.71 0.25 7.04
N GLU A 6 14.77 0.01 6.43
CA GLU A 6 15.35 0.64 6.85
C GLU A 6 15.45 1.48 6.69
N LYS A 7 15.14 1.48 6.16
CA LYS A 7 15.29 2.25 6.20
C LYS A 7 15.48 2.96 5.72
N PRO A 8 15.09 2.91 5.19
CA PRO A 8 15.42 3.62 5.03
C PRO A 8 15.27 4.31 4.65
N ASN A 9 14.85 3.92 4.18
CA ASN A 9 15.15 4.60 4.43
C ASN A 9 14.99 5.38 4.41
N ARG A 10 14.61 5.07 4.01
CA ARG A 10 14.79 5.62 4.63
C ARG A 10 14.93 6.21 4.62
N LYS A 11 14.69 5.99 4.25
CA LYS A 11 15.10 6.52 4.86
C LYS A 11 15.22 7.09 4.90
N THR A 12 14.98 6.65 4.54
CA THR A 12 15.45 7.19 4.99
C THR A 12 15.49 7.79 5.29
N VAL A 13 15.50 7.68 5.14
CA VAL A 13 16.00 8.36 5.84
C VAL A 13 16.07 8.84 6.20
N ILE A 14 16.24 8.77 6.22
CA ILE A 14 16.70 9.23 6.94
C ILE A 14 16.69 9.74 7.40
N ARG A 15 16.99 9.67 7.53
CA ARG A 15 17.28 10.12 8.34
C ARG A 15 17.67 10.72 8.59
N GLY A 16 17.58 10.70 8.29
CA GLY A 16 18.15 11.18 8.83
C GLY A 16 18.09 12.01 8.81
N GLU A 17 18.23 11.95 8.88
CA GLU A 17 18.27 12.60 9.05
C GLU A 17 17.71 13.35 8.82
N ARG A 18 17.53 13.28 8.73
CA ARG A 18 17.03 13.67 8.77
C ARG A 18 16.64 14.25 8.20
N SER A 19 16.57 14.32 7.87
CA SER A 19 16.28 14.66 7.55
C SER A 19 15.60 14.84 6.95
N ILE A 20 15.43 14.68 6.58
CA ILE A 20 14.88 14.71 6.21
C ILE A 20 14.14 14.71 5.67
N ASN A 21 13.91 14.25 5.22
CA ASN A 21 13.18 14.15 4.86
C ASN A 21 12.42 13.81 4.72
N ILE A 22 12.48 13.39 4.77
CA ILE A 22 11.46 12.98 4.93
C ILE A 22 10.49 12.23 4.32
N ASP A 23 10.06 11.82 3.79
CA ASP A 23 9.01 11.30 3.14
C ASP A 23 9.30 10.02 2.52
N THR A 24 10.41 9.79 2.19
CA THR A 24 10.86 8.61 1.54
C THR A 24 10.80 7.39 2.39
N PHE A 25 10.93 7.59 3.65
CA PHE A 25 10.88 6.49 4.55
C PHE A 25 9.55 5.81 4.58
N GLU A 26 8.59 6.32 3.91
CA GLU A 26 7.27 5.73 3.92
C GLU A 26 6.99 4.88 2.71
N THR A 27 8.05 4.45 2.02
CA THR A 27 7.93 3.54 0.90
C THR A 27 8.41 2.16 1.34
N VAL A 28 7.62 1.14 1.06
CA VAL A 28 7.94 -0.24 1.40
C VAL A 28 7.85 -1.09 0.14
N ILE A 29 8.82 -1.96 -0.05
CA ILE A 29 8.79 -2.95 -1.12
C ILE A 29 8.30 -4.27 -0.51
N VAL A 30 7.23 -4.82 -1.08
CA VAL A 30 6.62 -6.03 -0.57
C VAL A 30 6.83 -7.16 -1.59
N SER A 31 7.42 -8.25 -1.12
CA SER A 31 7.65 -9.43 -1.94
C SER A 31 7.04 -10.68 -1.31
N ASP A 32 6.05 -10.49 -0.46
CA ASP A 32 5.35 -11.56 0.22
C ASP A 32 3.98 -11.78 -0.40
N GLU A 33 3.41 -12.95 -0.16
CA GLU A 33 2.07 -13.25 -0.67
C GLU A 33 0.98 -12.57 0.12
N PHE A 34 1.30 -12.09 1.30
CA PHE A 34 0.33 -11.37 2.14
C PHE A 34 1.05 -10.25 2.88
N TYR A 35 0.42 -9.09 2.93
CA TYR A 35 0.99 -7.95 3.63
C TYR A 35 -0.14 -7.10 4.23
N SER A 36 0.04 -6.65 5.46
CA SER A 36 -0.91 -5.74 6.11
C SER A 36 -0.25 -4.37 6.20
N THR A 37 -0.97 -3.32 5.77
CA THR A 37 -0.40 -1.97 5.77
C THR A 37 -0.13 -1.51 7.19
N ASN A 38 0.87 -0.63 7.33
CA ASN A 38 1.30 -0.19 8.65
C ASN A 38 1.79 1.27 8.61
N GLY A 39 1.00 2.13 7.97
CA GLY A 39 1.29 3.57 7.98
C GLY A 39 2.17 4.06 6.86
N GLU A 40 2.64 3.19 5.97
CA GLU A 40 3.45 3.64 4.85
C GLU A 40 2.58 4.41 3.84
N LEU A 41 3.21 5.26 3.04
CA LEU A 41 2.51 6.05 2.03
C LEU A 41 2.54 5.41 0.64
N LEU A 42 3.50 4.53 0.41
CA LEU A 42 3.64 3.86 -0.88
C LEU A 42 4.11 2.44 -0.68
N ILE A 43 3.41 1.51 -1.31
CA ILE A 43 3.83 0.11 -1.37
C ILE A 43 4.13 -0.22 -2.83
N VAL A 44 5.27 -0.85 -3.07
CA VAL A 44 5.61 -1.42 -4.37
C VAL A 44 5.67 -2.93 -4.21
N VAL A 45 4.80 -3.64 -4.92
CA VAL A 45 4.73 -5.10 -4.83
C VAL A 45 5.48 -5.69 -6.00
N ARG A 46 6.45 -6.57 -5.73
CA ARG A 46 7.22 -7.21 -6.79
C ARG A 46 7.84 -8.51 -6.28
N ASP A 47 8.39 -9.29 -7.22
CA ASP A 47 9.16 -10.52 -6.93
C ASP A 47 8.34 -11.58 -6.20
N VAL A 48 7.04 -11.60 -6.50
CA VAL A 48 6.12 -12.60 -5.99
C VAL A 48 5.07 -12.82 -7.06
N SER A 49 4.52 -14.02 -7.16
CA SER A 49 3.57 -14.31 -8.24
C SER A 49 2.21 -13.67 -8.01
N HIS A 50 1.84 -13.47 -6.76
CA HIS A 50 0.60 -12.80 -6.40
C HIS A 50 0.73 -12.28 -4.98
N CYS A 51 -0.07 -11.28 -4.64
CA CYS A 51 -0.01 -10.70 -3.31
C CYS A 51 -1.42 -10.28 -2.88
N LYS A 52 -1.70 -10.43 -1.60
CA LYS A 52 -2.92 -9.91 -1.02
C LYS A 52 -2.51 -8.85 0.02
N ILE A 53 -3.06 -7.66 -0.11
CA ILE A 53 -2.77 -6.57 0.81
C ILE A 53 -4.01 -6.25 1.61
N LYS A 54 -3.89 -6.28 2.91
CA LYS A 54 -4.95 -5.89 3.82
C LYS A 54 -4.70 -4.44 4.25
N LEU A 55 -5.71 -3.60 4.02
CA LEU A 55 -5.65 -2.21 4.44
C LEU A 55 -6.00 -2.13 5.92
N ASP A 56 -5.09 -1.60 6.70
CA ASP A 56 -5.29 -1.49 8.15
C ASP A 56 -5.66 -0.05 8.49
N SER A 57 -6.93 0.19 8.81
CA SER A 57 -7.44 1.53 9.04
C SER A 57 -6.98 2.12 10.37
N THR A 58 -6.40 1.32 11.24
CA THR A 58 -5.88 1.84 12.51
C THR A 58 -4.49 2.41 12.37
N THR A 59 -3.74 2.01 11.34
CA THR A 59 -2.36 2.47 11.15
C THR A 59 -2.18 3.35 9.92
N THR A 60 -3.10 3.25 8.95
CA THR A 60 -2.90 3.83 7.63
C THR A 60 -4.07 4.72 7.25
N ASP A 61 -3.79 5.98 6.90
CA ASP A 61 -4.82 6.91 6.48
C ASP A 61 -4.90 7.02 4.96
N LYS A 62 -3.77 7.03 4.30
CA LYS A 62 -3.69 7.20 2.85
C LYS A 62 -2.54 6.37 2.34
N ILE A 63 -2.78 5.69 1.22
CA ILE A 63 -1.74 4.82 0.68
C ILE A 63 -1.83 4.73 -0.83
N LYS A 64 -0.69 4.64 -1.46
CA LYS A 64 -0.57 4.38 -2.88
C LYS A 64 0.06 3.01 -3.05
N ILE A 65 -0.53 2.18 -3.90
CA ILE A 65 -0.04 0.82 -4.11
C ILE A 65 0.26 0.64 -5.58
N LYS A 66 1.53 0.42 -5.90
CA LYS A 66 1.99 0.10 -7.25
C LYS A 66 2.35 -1.38 -7.24
N THR A 67 1.80 -2.15 -8.16
CA THR A 67 2.11 -3.56 -8.21
C THR A 67 2.72 -3.95 -9.54
N LEU A 68 3.74 -4.77 -9.48
CA LEU A 68 4.37 -5.36 -10.66
C LEU A 68 3.92 -6.80 -10.85
N THR A 69 2.93 -7.22 -10.08
CA THR A 69 2.34 -8.56 -10.18
C THR A 69 0.85 -8.43 -9.90
N ASN A 70 0.13 -9.53 -9.93
CA ASN A 70 -1.29 -9.50 -9.60
C ASN A 70 -1.47 -9.28 -8.11
N CYS A 71 -2.37 -8.38 -7.75
CA CYS A 71 -2.55 -8.00 -6.36
C CYS A 71 -4.03 -7.88 -6.05
N ILE A 72 -4.42 -8.37 -4.87
CA ILE A 72 -5.79 -8.22 -4.37
C ILE A 72 -5.70 -7.37 -3.12
N ILE A 73 -6.53 -6.34 -3.04
CA ILE A 73 -6.55 -5.44 -1.89
C ILE A 73 -7.88 -5.62 -1.16
N ILE A 74 -7.81 -5.87 0.14
CA ILE A 74 -8.99 -6.04 0.97
C ILE A 74 -8.99 -5.02 2.09
N PRO A 75 -10.17 -4.50 2.48
CA PRO A 75 -10.25 -3.62 3.63
C PRO A 75 -10.26 -4.45 4.91
N ASP A 76 -9.80 -3.85 5.99
CA ASP A 76 -9.90 -4.51 7.30
C ASP A 76 -11.32 -4.44 7.85
N ILE A 77 -12.05 -3.38 7.49
CA ILE A 77 -13.41 -3.16 7.97
C ILE A 77 -14.25 -2.68 6.80
N GLY A 78 -15.48 -3.17 6.70
CA GLY A 78 -16.43 -2.68 5.71
C GLY A 78 -16.03 -3.05 4.30
N ARG A 79 -16.33 -2.15 3.37
CA ARG A 79 -16.11 -2.36 1.94
C ARG A 79 -15.40 -1.15 1.35
N ILE A 80 -14.64 -1.40 0.29
CA ILE A 80 -13.99 -0.32 -0.46
C ILE A 80 -15.06 0.37 -1.30
N ASP A 81 -15.10 1.70 -1.26
CA ASP A 81 -16.12 2.52 -1.92
C ASP A 81 -17.53 2.12 -1.50
N GLU A 82 -17.66 1.49 -0.32
CA GLU A 82 -18.93 1.02 0.24
C GLU A 82 -19.57 -0.10 -0.60
N ASP A 83 -18.89 -0.59 -1.64
CA ASP A 83 -19.43 -1.59 -2.56
C ASP A 83 -18.61 -2.86 -2.64
N TRP A 84 -17.29 -2.79 -2.48
CA TRP A 84 -16.40 -3.89 -2.88
C TRP A 84 -15.78 -4.57 -1.70
N ASP A 85 -15.96 -5.88 -1.60
CA ASP A 85 -15.29 -6.68 -0.56
C ASP A 85 -13.77 -6.73 -0.82
N GLU A 86 -13.39 -6.65 -2.08
CA GLU A 86 -11.99 -6.64 -2.47
C GLU A 86 -11.87 -6.03 -3.86
N ILE A 87 -10.68 -5.56 -4.19
CA ILE A 87 -10.39 -5.07 -5.53
C ILE A 87 -9.16 -5.78 -6.06
N SER A 88 -9.15 -6.04 -7.36
CA SER A 88 -8.01 -6.64 -8.04
C SER A 88 -7.23 -5.55 -8.77
N VAL A 89 -5.93 -5.51 -8.53
CA VAL A 89 -5.05 -4.54 -9.18
C VAL A 89 -4.19 -5.31 -10.15
N SER A 90 -4.30 -4.95 -11.43
CA SER A 90 -3.60 -5.63 -12.50
C SER A 90 -2.11 -5.36 -12.43
N ARG A 91 -1.34 -6.31 -12.95
CA ARG A 91 0.10 -6.17 -13.06
C ARG A 91 0.45 -4.85 -13.75
N GLY A 92 1.31 -4.07 -13.13
CA GLY A 92 1.74 -2.77 -13.65
C GLY A 92 0.86 -1.61 -13.26
N ALA A 93 -0.23 -1.87 -12.55
CA ALA A 93 -1.19 -0.83 -12.19
C ALA A 93 -0.84 -0.15 -10.87
N CYS A 94 -1.54 0.95 -10.62
CA CYS A 94 -1.35 1.71 -9.39
C CYS A 94 -2.73 2.16 -8.90
N VAL A 95 -2.93 2.16 -7.59
CA VAL A 95 -4.17 2.63 -6.98
C VAL A 95 -3.83 3.49 -5.78
N GLU A 96 -4.62 4.54 -5.58
CA GLU A 96 -4.49 5.40 -4.41
C GLU A 96 -5.77 5.33 -3.61
N LEU A 97 -5.64 5.06 -2.30
CA LEU A 97 -6.77 4.86 -1.41
C LEU A 97 -6.67 5.77 -0.19
N GLN A 98 -7.82 6.16 0.32
CA GLN A 98 -7.91 7.01 1.49
C GLN A 98 -8.89 6.41 2.48
N ASN A 99 -8.49 6.37 3.74
CA ASN A 99 -9.32 5.97 4.86
C ASN A 99 -10.09 7.21 5.33
N VAL A 100 -11.41 7.11 5.33
CA VAL A 100 -12.27 8.19 5.83
C VAL A 100 -13.20 7.58 6.87
N GLY A 101 -12.91 7.85 8.14
CA GLY A 101 -13.72 7.30 9.24
C GLY A 101 -13.70 5.79 9.31
N GLY A 102 -12.64 5.15 8.86
CA GLY A 102 -12.52 3.70 8.87
C GLY A 102 -12.94 3.03 7.58
N ILE A 103 -13.51 3.78 6.64
CA ILE A 103 -13.96 3.23 5.36
C ILE A 103 -12.95 3.65 4.29
N TRP A 104 -12.57 2.72 3.43
CA TRP A 104 -11.59 2.97 2.39
C TRP A 104 -12.24 3.40 1.09
N TYR A 105 -11.73 4.45 0.48
CA TYR A 105 -12.22 4.98 -0.79
C TYR A 105 -11.08 5.05 -1.81
N ILE A 106 -11.40 4.70 -3.05
CA ILE A 106 -10.45 4.81 -4.14
C ILE A 106 -10.46 6.26 -4.63
N LEU A 107 -9.30 6.90 -4.60
CA LEU A 107 -9.16 8.27 -5.08
C LEU A 107 -8.75 8.32 -6.53
N SER A 108 -7.87 7.40 -6.94
CA SER A 108 -7.41 7.32 -8.32
C SER A 108 -6.92 5.92 -8.57
N SER A 109 -6.96 5.52 -9.84
CA SER A 109 -6.51 4.19 -10.21
C SER A 109 -6.05 4.19 -11.66
N ASP A 110 -5.13 3.27 -11.96
CA ASP A 110 -4.63 3.05 -13.29
C ASP A 110 -4.46 1.54 -13.44
N GLY A 111 -5.29 0.94 -14.31
CA GLY A 111 -5.27 -0.51 -14.51
C GLY A 111 -6.01 -1.30 -13.45
N LEU A 112 -6.91 -0.66 -12.71
CA LEU A 112 -7.67 -1.33 -11.67
C LEU A 112 -8.83 -2.10 -12.28
N LYS A 113 -9.10 -3.27 -11.68
CA LYS A 113 -10.24 -4.09 -12.05
C LYS A 113 -11.18 -4.17 -10.87
N MET A 114 -12.44 -3.81 -11.10
CA MET A 114 -13.47 -3.87 -10.04
C MET A 114 -14.23 -5.18 -10.18
N GLU A 115 -14.34 -5.88 -9.08
CA GLU A 115 -15.02 -7.17 -9.05
C GLU A 115 -16.33 -7.12 -8.30
#